data_5cec9e23b6babad18b8ab4700c4ad681
#
_entry.id   5cec9e23b6babad18b8ab4700c4ad681
#
_cell.length_a   1.000
_cell.length_b   1.000
_cell.length_c   1.000
_cell.angle_alpha   90.00
_cell.angle_beta   90.00
_cell.angle_gamma   90.00
#
_symmetry.space_group_name_H-M   'P 1'
#
loop_
_entity.id
_entity.type
_entity.pdbx_description
1 polymer ?
#
loop_
_entity_poly.entity_id
_entity_poly.type
_entity_poly.pdbx_seq_one_letter_code
_entity_poly.pdbx_strand_id
1 'polypeptide(L)'
;MTANAENIWKVPAYLPYLQPPLTDDAIAEAEKVIGYSLPQELLALLRKQNGGYIRLSLPEMVHRSIAGIGPHFPSLTDFDWDDVQEYVSFTLHGLVPFDGDGHWHLCLDYRANPTQPSITYIDVECDSQRPIARSFSDYLSMLTLEVGDEYIVDSVELPTLLSTIEKTLRTKFDPPDSWAHGYPTYRAALGTKREPQWLWITPNQVMRGFVREDDSRYHELKDLLPGFGLRYPELSASSWIVQATDEVRQKVVEAFVKCQIPVQALRDLIQGSE
;
A
#
# COMPACT_ATOMS: atom_id res chain seq x y z
N MET A 1 -14.28 -8.27 5.50
CA MET A 1 -14.79 -6.89 5.19
C MET A 1 -14.67 -6.69 3.70
N THR A 2 -15.75 -6.41 3.00
CA THR A 2 -15.69 -5.98 1.60
C THR A 2 -14.92 -4.66 1.53
N ALA A 3 -13.93 -4.57 0.63
CA ALA A 3 -13.15 -3.36 0.42
C ALA A 3 -14.09 -2.19 0.12
N ASN A 4 -14.31 -1.34 1.11
CA ASN A 4 -15.05 -0.11 0.93
C ASN A 4 -14.10 0.91 0.30
N ALA A 5 -14.55 1.63 -0.72
CA ALA A 5 -13.81 2.69 -1.40
C ALA A 5 -13.16 3.73 -0.44
N GLU A 6 -13.60 3.78 0.82
CA GLU A 6 -13.06 4.70 1.84
C GLU A 6 -11.76 4.20 2.48
N ASN A 7 -11.51 2.89 2.48
CA ASN A 7 -10.41 2.28 3.24
C ASN A 7 -9.37 1.56 2.37
N ILE A 8 -9.44 1.71 1.04
CA ILE A 8 -8.51 1.01 0.16
C ILE A 8 -7.12 1.67 0.13
N TRP A 9 -7.05 3.00 0.24
CA TRP A 9 -5.83 3.75 0.07
C TRP A 9 -4.89 3.64 1.26
N LYS A 10 -3.60 3.52 0.97
CA LYS A 10 -2.55 3.49 1.99
C LYS A 10 -2.30 4.87 2.57
N VAL A 11 -2.13 4.95 3.88
CA VAL A 11 -1.74 6.16 4.59
C VAL A 11 -0.36 5.94 5.24
N PRO A 12 0.61 6.84 5.03
CA PRO A 12 0.55 8.02 4.17
C PRO A 12 0.55 7.67 2.69
N ALA A 13 -0.13 8.50 1.89
CA ALA A 13 -0.05 8.42 0.45
C ALA A 13 1.34 8.86 -0.03
N TYR A 14 1.95 8.10 -0.95
CA TYR A 14 3.17 8.53 -1.63
C TYR A 14 2.80 9.53 -2.73
N LEU A 15 3.04 10.81 -2.46
CA LEU A 15 2.53 11.92 -3.27
C LEU A 15 2.97 11.92 -4.74
N PRO A 16 4.18 11.44 -5.11
CA PRO A 16 4.56 11.33 -6.51
C PRO A 16 3.65 10.45 -7.37
N TYR A 17 2.92 9.50 -6.74
CA TYR A 17 2.00 8.59 -7.44
C TYR A 17 0.57 9.11 -7.54
N LEU A 18 0.29 10.27 -6.93
CA LEU A 18 -1.02 10.89 -7.05
C LEU A 18 -1.11 11.72 -8.32
N GLN A 19 -2.23 11.57 -8.99
CA GLN A 19 -2.63 12.43 -10.09
C GLN A 19 -3.39 13.66 -9.57
N PRO A 20 -3.56 14.72 -10.38
CA PRO A 20 -4.45 15.82 -10.05
C PRO A 20 -5.87 15.34 -9.74
N PRO A 21 -6.68 16.12 -8.99
CA PRO A 21 -8.07 15.77 -8.73
C PRO A 21 -8.82 15.40 -10.02
N LEU A 22 -9.51 14.26 -10.01
CA LEU A 22 -10.16 13.72 -11.19
C LEU A 22 -11.37 14.57 -11.60
N THR A 23 -11.40 15.00 -12.85
CA THR A 23 -12.51 15.75 -13.47
C THR A 23 -13.21 14.92 -14.53
N ASP A 24 -14.43 15.27 -14.91
CA ASP A 24 -15.17 14.58 -15.97
C ASP A 24 -14.49 14.76 -17.34
N ASP A 25 -13.86 15.90 -17.60
CA ASP A 25 -13.08 16.14 -18.81
C ASP A 25 -11.83 15.23 -18.87
N ALA A 26 -11.14 15.03 -17.74
CA ALA A 26 -10.00 14.12 -17.67
C ALA A 26 -10.41 12.65 -17.90
N ILE A 27 -11.59 12.25 -17.39
CA ILE A 27 -12.17 10.92 -17.66
C ILE A 27 -12.44 10.76 -19.16
N ALA A 28 -13.14 11.71 -19.77
CA ALA A 28 -13.51 11.64 -21.17
C ALA A 28 -12.29 11.58 -22.10
N GLU A 29 -11.24 12.35 -21.80
CA GLU A 29 -9.99 12.29 -22.57
C GLU A 29 -9.24 10.96 -22.36
N ALA A 30 -9.20 10.44 -21.12
CA ALA A 30 -8.59 9.15 -20.85
C ALA A 30 -9.33 8.00 -21.56
N GLU A 31 -10.66 7.96 -21.51
CA GLU A 31 -11.47 6.95 -22.22
C GLU A 31 -11.27 7.02 -23.74
N LYS A 32 -11.10 8.23 -24.29
CA LYS A 32 -10.79 8.42 -25.69
C LYS A 32 -9.40 7.87 -26.07
N VAL A 33 -8.37 8.09 -25.22
CA VAL A 33 -7.02 7.56 -25.42
C VAL A 33 -7.01 6.03 -25.29
N ILE A 34 -7.66 5.51 -24.26
CA ILE A 34 -7.75 4.06 -23.96
C ILE A 34 -8.61 3.33 -25.01
N GLY A 35 -9.60 3.99 -25.58
CA GLY A 35 -10.54 3.42 -26.55
C GLY A 35 -11.71 2.67 -25.90
N TYR A 36 -11.84 2.69 -24.58
CA TYR A 36 -12.88 1.99 -23.81
C TYR A 36 -13.39 2.86 -22.66
N SER A 37 -14.65 2.63 -22.24
CA SER A 37 -15.20 3.24 -21.02
C SER A 37 -14.66 2.52 -19.79
N LEU A 38 -14.31 3.31 -18.77
CA LEU A 38 -13.76 2.80 -17.50
C LEU A 38 -14.87 2.33 -16.55
N PRO A 39 -14.64 1.28 -15.74
CA PRO A 39 -15.59 0.80 -14.74
C PRO A 39 -15.96 1.91 -13.74
N GLN A 40 -17.27 2.03 -13.44
CA GLN A 40 -17.77 3.07 -12.53
C GLN A 40 -17.20 2.94 -11.11
N GLU A 41 -16.94 1.72 -10.66
CA GLU A 41 -16.31 1.44 -9.37
C GLU A 41 -14.86 1.94 -9.33
N LEU A 42 -14.11 1.81 -10.40
CA LEU A 42 -12.77 2.38 -10.52
C LEU A 42 -12.84 3.91 -10.50
N LEU A 43 -13.73 4.52 -11.29
CA LEU A 43 -13.93 5.96 -11.30
C LEU A 43 -14.35 6.50 -9.92
N ALA A 44 -15.21 5.78 -9.19
CA ALA A 44 -15.61 6.14 -7.83
C ALA A 44 -14.42 6.13 -6.84
N LEU A 45 -13.48 5.18 -7.00
CA LEU A 45 -12.23 5.18 -6.24
C LEU A 45 -11.33 6.38 -6.60
N LEU A 46 -11.11 6.59 -7.90
CA LEU A 46 -10.23 7.64 -8.40
C LEU A 46 -10.76 9.06 -8.12
N ARG A 47 -12.08 9.25 -7.99
CA ARG A 47 -12.67 10.54 -7.54
C ARG A 47 -12.33 10.85 -6.07
N LYS A 48 -12.08 9.84 -5.23
CA LYS A 48 -11.66 10.05 -3.83
C LYS A 48 -10.17 10.30 -3.72
N GLN A 49 -9.37 9.50 -4.40
CA GLN A 49 -7.94 9.67 -4.55
C GLN A 49 -7.54 9.17 -5.93
N ASN A 50 -6.95 10.03 -6.73
CA ASN A 50 -6.63 9.73 -8.12
C ASN A 50 -5.29 9.01 -8.23
N GLY A 51 -5.31 7.70 -7.95
CA GLY A 51 -4.16 6.80 -7.98
C GLY A 51 -3.38 6.70 -6.67
N GLY A 52 -2.39 5.82 -6.65
CA GLY A 52 -1.46 5.64 -5.53
C GLY A 52 -1.45 4.23 -4.93
N TYR A 53 -0.70 4.07 -3.85
CA TYR A 53 -0.63 2.80 -3.15
C TYR A 53 -1.92 2.45 -2.41
N ILE A 54 -2.26 1.17 -2.43
CA ILE A 54 -3.36 0.59 -1.65
C ILE A 54 -2.82 -0.18 -0.44
N ARG A 55 -3.65 -0.31 0.60
CA ARG A 55 -3.34 -1.07 1.83
C ARG A 55 -3.82 -2.53 1.78
N LEU A 56 -4.65 -2.84 0.80
CA LEU A 56 -5.19 -4.17 0.57
C LEU A 56 -4.44 -4.81 -0.59
N SER A 57 -4.41 -6.13 -0.65
CA SER A 57 -3.79 -6.88 -1.75
C SER A 57 -4.68 -8.03 -2.21
N LEU A 58 -4.38 -8.54 -3.40
CA LEU A 58 -4.91 -9.83 -3.85
C LEU A 58 -4.12 -10.95 -3.17
N PRO A 59 -4.78 -12.02 -2.69
CA PRO A 59 -4.08 -13.17 -2.14
C PRO A 59 -3.07 -13.75 -3.16
N GLU A 60 -1.88 -14.08 -2.67
CA GLU A 60 -0.80 -14.71 -3.46
C GLU A 60 -0.26 -13.86 -4.62
N MET A 61 -0.50 -12.55 -4.62
CA MET A 61 -0.01 -11.64 -5.66
C MET A 61 0.67 -10.40 -5.06
N VAL A 62 1.74 -9.96 -5.73
CA VAL A 62 2.33 -8.65 -5.46
C VAL A 62 1.49 -7.60 -6.18
N HIS A 63 0.51 -7.04 -5.49
CA HIS A 63 -0.37 -5.98 -5.98
C HIS A 63 -0.45 -4.88 -4.93
N ARG A 64 0.00 -3.68 -5.25
CA ARG A 64 0.23 -2.62 -4.25
C ARG A 64 -0.28 -1.25 -4.65
N SER A 65 -0.71 -1.05 -5.89
CA SER A 65 -1.12 0.27 -6.36
C SER A 65 -2.31 0.18 -7.32
N ILE A 66 -2.94 1.32 -7.53
CA ILE A 66 -3.89 1.53 -8.62
C ILE A 66 -3.46 2.80 -9.33
N ALA A 67 -3.20 2.70 -10.62
CA ALA A 67 -2.86 3.84 -11.47
C ALA A 67 -4.02 4.83 -11.54
N GLY A 68 -3.69 6.11 -11.50
CA GLY A 68 -4.68 7.18 -11.65
C GLY A 68 -4.87 7.61 -13.11
N ILE A 69 -5.62 8.69 -13.31
CA ILE A 69 -5.82 9.34 -14.60
C ILE A 69 -5.17 10.72 -14.57
N GLY A 70 -4.10 10.89 -15.34
CA GLY A 70 -3.39 12.17 -15.40
C GLY A 70 -1.98 12.05 -15.97
N PRO A 71 -1.19 13.13 -15.94
CA PRO A 71 0.07 13.25 -16.65
C PRO A 71 1.27 12.59 -15.93
N HIS A 72 1.10 12.08 -14.72
CA HIS A 72 2.19 11.54 -13.91
C HIS A 72 2.17 10.02 -13.89
N PHE A 73 3.34 9.41 -13.75
CA PHE A 73 3.43 7.96 -13.53
C PHE A 73 3.03 7.61 -12.07
N PRO A 74 2.29 6.50 -11.83
CA PRO A 74 1.64 5.63 -12.82
C PRO A 74 0.30 6.20 -13.31
N SER A 75 0.01 6.04 -14.61
CA SER A 75 -1.23 6.51 -15.23
C SER A 75 -1.88 5.41 -16.08
N LEU A 76 -3.22 5.36 -16.05
CA LEU A 76 -4.03 4.46 -16.89
C LEU A 76 -3.87 4.73 -18.39
N THR A 77 -3.34 5.90 -18.76
CA THR A 77 -3.11 6.30 -20.15
C THR A 77 -1.65 6.22 -20.56
N ASP A 78 -0.75 5.84 -19.65
CA ASP A 78 0.70 5.78 -19.87
C ASP A 78 1.15 4.32 -20.03
N PHE A 79 0.72 3.68 -21.11
CA PHE A 79 1.19 2.36 -21.50
C PHE A 79 1.26 2.24 -23.03
N ASP A 80 2.20 1.46 -23.51
CA ASP A 80 2.38 1.13 -24.92
C ASP A 80 2.67 -0.38 -25.04
N TRP A 81 1.88 -1.05 -25.86
CA TRP A 81 2.02 -2.48 -26.11
C TRP A 81 2.81 -2.80 -27.39
N ASP A 82 3.10 -1.81 -28.24
CA ASP A 82 3.68 -2.06 -29.56
C ASP A 82 5.02 -2.78 -29.47
N ASP A 83 5.90 -2.29 -28.57
CA ASP A 83 7.21 -2.91 -28.36
C ASP A 83 7.15 -4.23 -27.53
N VAL A 84 6.05 -4.49 -26.82
CA VAL A 84 5.90 -5.63 -25.91
C VAL A 84 5.17 -6.80 -26.57
N GLN A 85 4.31 -6.53 -27.56
CA GLN A 85 3.48 -7.54 -28.21
C GLN A 85 4.29 -8.67 -28.86
N GLU A 86 5.51 -8.41 -29.34
CA GLU A 86 6.35 -9.42 -29.98
C GLU A 86 6.88 -10.48 -29.00
N TYR A 87 6.89 -10.20 -27.69
CA TYR A 87 7.42 -11.09 -26.66
C TYR A 87 6.38 -12.07 -26.09
N VAL A 88 5.09 -11.90 -26.44
CA VAL A 88 4.02 -12.73 -25.88
C VAL A 88 3.17 -13.38 -26.98
N SER A 89 2.67 -14.57 -26.71
CA SER A 89 1.86 -15.36 -27.64
C SER A 89 0.39 -14.95 -27.71
N PHE A 90 -0.08 -14.14 -26.77
CA PHE A 90 -1.46 -13.64 -26.67
C PHE A 90 -1.55 -12.16 -27.04
N THR A 91 -2.75 -11.68 -27.44
CA THR A 91 -2.95 -10.29 -27.79
C THR A 91 -2.96 -9.41 -26.54
N LEU A 92 -2.17 -8.32 -26.56
CA LEU A 92 -2.17 -7.26 -25.55
C LEU A 92 -3.20 -6.17 -25.89
N HIS A 93 -3.62 -6.04 -27.13
CA HIS A 93 -4.67 -5.10 -27.53
C HIS A 93 -5.97 -5.38 -26.78
N GLY A 94 -6.55 -4.36 -26.16
CA GLY A 94 -7.73 -4.47 -25.29
C GLY A 94 -7.41 -4.74 -23.82
N LEU A 95 -6.13 -4.80 -23.43
CA LEU A 95 -5.68 -4.81 -22.03
C LEU A 95 -5.25 -3.40 -21.61
N VAL A 96 -5.77 -2.90 -20.49
CA VAL A 96 -5.44 -1.60 -19.89
C VAL A 96 -4.84 -1.84 -18.51
N PRO A 97 -3.53 -1.69 -18.33
CA PRO A 97 -2.87 -1.95 -17.06
C PRO A 97 -3.25 -0.89 -16.03
N PHE A 98 -3.57 -1.34 -14.81
CA PHE A 98 -3.81 -0.46 -13.68
C PHE A 98 -2.87 -0.70 -12.50
N ASP A 99 -2.07 -1.76 -12.53
CA ASP A 99 -0.90 -2.00 -11.68
C ASP A 99 0.11 -2.85 -12.45
N GLY A 100 1.39 -2.81 -12.05
CA GLY A 100 2.46 -3.58 -12.65
C GLY A 100 3.84 -3.02 -12.34
N ASP A 101 4.88 -3.75 -12.74
CA ASP A 101 6.28 -3.34 -12.55
C ASP A 101 7.10 -3.32 -13.87
N GLY A 102 6.42 -3.54 -15.01
CA GLY A 102 7.02 -3.64 -16.33
C GLY A 102 7.24 -5.09 -16.79
N HIS A 103 7.36 -6.05 -15.88
CA HIS A 103 7.48 -7.49 -16.17
C HIS A 103 6.11 -8.17 -16.11
N TRP A 104 5.29 -7.78 -15.17
CA TRP A 104 3.90 -8.22 -15.02
C TRP A 104 2.95 -7.02 -14.91
N HIS A 105 1.68 -7.26 -15.28
CA HIS A 105 0.63 -6.24 -15.18
C HIS A 105 -0.70 -6.87 -14.72
N LEU A 106 -1.45 -6.09 -13.96
CA LEU A 106 -2.85 -6.35 -13.64
C LEU A 106 -3.71 -5.40 -14.50
N CYS A 107 -4.54 -5.98 -15.37
CA CYS A 107 -5.20 -5.24 -16.44
C CYS A 107 -6.72 -5.30 -16.35
N LEU A 108 -7.39 -4.22 -16.75
CA LEU A 108 -8.75 -4.27 -17.24
C LEU A 108 -8.73 -4.94 -18.61
N ASP A 109 -9.45 -6.04 -18.76
CA ASP A 109 -9.44 -6.87 -19.97
C ASP A 109 -10.74 -6.70 -20.76
N TYR A 110 -10.66 -5.91 -21.83
CA TYR A 110 -11.79 -5.60 -22.74
C TYR A 110 -11.91 -6.54 -23.92
N ARG A 111 -10.99 -7.52 -24.08
CA ARG A 111 -10.93 -8.40 -25.26
C ARG A 111 -12.21 -9.21 -25.47
N ALA A 112 -12.84 -9.67 -24.40
CA ALA A 112 -14.09 -10.44 -24.48
C ALA A 112 -15.35 -9.55 -24.43
N ASN A 113 -15.30 -8.42 -23.73
CA ASN A 113 -16.42 -7.51 -23.59
C ASN A 113 -15.93 -6.06 -23.52
N PRO A 114 -16.12 -5.24 -24.57
CA PRO A 114 -15.63 -3.88 -24.64
C PRO A 114 -16.34 -2.88 -23.72
N THR A 115 -17.42 -3.27 -23.04
CA THR A 115 -18.18 -2.41 -22.15
C THR A 115 -18.09 -2.80 -20.67
N GLN A 116 -17.69 -4.03 -20.38
CA GLN A 116 -17.55 -4.57 -19.03
C GLN A 116 -16.28 -5.44 -18.97
N PRO A 117 -15.13 -4.83 -18.66
CA PRO A 117 -13.87 -5.57 -18.63
C PRO A 117 -13.83 -6.54 -17.45
N SER A 118 -13.22 -7.69 -17.68
CA SER A 118 -12.74 -8.57 -16.63
C SER A 118 -11.39 -8.08 -16.12
N ILE A 119 -10.86 -8.74 -15.08
CA ILE A 119 -9.49 -8.47 -14.57
C ILE A 119 -8.62 -9.66 -14.94
N THR A 120 -7.51 -9.36 -15.61
CA THR A 120 -6.53 -10.36 -16.06
C THR A 120 -5.13 -9.96 -15.61
N TYR A 121 -4.41 -10.90 -15.00
CA TYR A 121 -2.98 -10.80 -14.76
C TYR A 121 -2.24 -11.28 -16.00
N ILE A 122 -1.21 -10.56 -16.40
CA ILE A 122 -0.27 -10.95 -17.44
C ILE A 122 1.16 -10.88 -16.92
N ASP A 123 2.01 -11.77 -17.40
CA ASP A 123 3.46 -11.76 -17.18
C ASP A 123 4.11 -11.82 -18.57
N VAL A 124 4.74 -10.71 -18.96
CA VAL A 124 5.31 -10.57 -20.30
C VAL A 124 6.66 -11.27 -20.46
N GLU A 125 7.38 -11.48 -19.37
CA GLU A 125 8.63 -12.25 -19.39
C GLU A 125 8.38 -13.77 -19.47
N CYS A 126 7.33 -14.25 -18.79
CA CYS A 126 6.96 -15.65 -18.76
C CYS A 126 5.94 -16.05 -19.86
N ASP A 127 5.57 -15.13 -20.76
CA ASP A 127 4.56 -15.34 -21.79
C ASP A 127 3.30 -16.00 -21.23
N SER A 128 2.76 -15.46 -20.15
CA SER A 128 1.63 -16.06 -19.44
C SER A 128 0.53 -15.06 -19.11
N GLN A 129 -0.70 -15.56 -19.03
CA GLN A 129 -1.85 -14.78 -18.59
C GLN A 129 -2.78 -15.62 -17.72
N ARG A 130 -3.45 -14.97 -16.78
CA ARG A 130 -4.37 -15.61 -15.85
C ARG A 130 -5.57 -14.71 -15.56
N PRO A 131 -6.82 -15.17 -15.76
CA PRO A 131 -8.00 -14.44 -15.32
C PRO A 131 -8.02 -14.35 -13.79
N ILE A 132 -8.33 -13.18 -13.26
CA ILE A 132 -8.39 -12.89 -11.82
C ILE A 132 -9.84 -12.73 -11.37
N ALA A 133 -10.61 -11.84 -12.02
CA ALA A 133 -11.98 -11.53 -11.63
C ALA A 133 -12.84 -11.25 -12.87
N ARG A 134 -14.17 -11.44 -12.76
CA ARG A 134 -15.10 -11.21 -13.87
C ARG A 134 -15.41 -9.73 -14.07
N SER A 135 -15.19 -8.90 -13.05
CA SER A 135 -15.44 -7.48 -13.08
C SER A 135 -14.51 -6.75 -12.09
N PHE A 136 -14.45 -5.42 -12.20
CA PHE A 136 -13.73 -4.61 -11.23
C PHE A 136 -14.38 -4.68 -9.83
N SER A 137 -15.70 -4.83 -9.76
CA SER A 137 -16.41 -5.05 -8.48
C SER A 137 -16.04 -6.39 -7.83
N ASP A 138 -15.97 -7.48 -8.62
CA ASP A 138 -15.50 -8.78 -8.11
C ASP A 138 -14.05 -8.69 -7.60
N TYR A 139 -13.17 -8.01 -8.37
CA TYR A 139 -11.80 -7.76 -7.94
C TYR A 139 -11.73 -7.02 -6.59
N LEU A 140 -12.50 -5.95 -6.42
CA LEU A 140 -12.54 -5.22 -5.15
C LEU A 140 -12.98 -6.11 -3.97
N SER A 141 -13.88 -7.06 -4.22
CA SER A 141 -14.35 -7.99 -3.20
C SER A 141 -13.31 -9.05 -2.77
N MET A 142 -12.30 -9.28 -3.62
CA MET A 142 -11.22 -10.23 -3.37
C MET A 142 -10.06 -9.60 -2.56
N LEU A 143 -10.00 -8.28 -2.50
CA LEU A 143 -8.94 -7.57 -1.80
C LEU A 143 -9.03 -7.82 -0.29
N THR A 144 -7.90 -8.21 0.29
CA THR A 144 -7.77 -8.46 1.73
C THR A 144 -6.66 -7.63 2.34
N LEU A 145 -6.78 -7.30 3.62
CA LEU A 145 -5.69 -6.70 4.36
C LEU A 145 -4.69 -7.80 4.75
N GLU A 146 -3.50 -7.74 4.17
CA GLU A 146 -2.40 -8.59 4.62
C GLU A 146 -1.80 -7.98 5.89
N VAL A 147 -2.00 -8.68 6.99
CA VAL A 147 -1.44 -8.32 8.29
C VAL A 147 -0.28 -9.27 8.58
N GLY A 148 0.89 -8.71 8.76
CA GLY A 148 2.08 -9.43 9.22
C GLY A 148 1.97 -9.81 10.71
N ASP A 149 3.10 -10.32 11.25
CA ASP A 149 3.22 -10.65 12.68
C ASP A 149 3.55 -9.38 13.50
N GLU A 150 2.73 -8.36 13.32
CA GLU A 150 2.82 -7.07 14.01
C GLU A 150 2.03 -7.10 15.32
N TYR A 151 2.48 -6.32 16.27
CA TYR A 151 1.81 -6.14 17.56
C TYR A 151 1.42 -4.69 17.76
N ILE A 152 0.41 -4.47 18.57
CA ILE A 152 -0.09 -3.15 18.92
C ILE A 152 0.11 -2.91 20.42
N VAL A 153 0.59 -1.71 20.71
CA VAL A 153 0.70 -1.16 22.06
C VAL A 153 -0.11 0.13 22.11
N ASP A 154 -1.10 0.15 22.98
CA ASP A 154 -1.97 1.31 23.19
C ASP A 154 -1.67 2.06 24.49
N SER A 155 -2.05 3.33 24.51
CA SER A 155 -2.11 4.15 25.73
C SER A 155 -0.79 4.30 26.50
N VAL A 156 0.35 4.22 25.80
CA VAL A 156 1.69 4.43 26.37
C VAL A 156 2.38 5.57 25.63
N GLU A 157 2.87 6.55 26.37
CA GLU A 157 3.67 7.64 25.81
C GLU A 157 4.99 7.12 25.24
N LEU A 158 5.37 7.60 24.05
CA LEU A 158 6.55 7.12 23.32
C LEU A 158 7.85 7.12 24.15
N PRO A 159 8.23 8.19 24.87
CA PRO A 159 9.47 8.18 25.64
C PRO A 159 9.48 7.10 26.72
N THR A 160 8.33 6.84 27.33
CA THR A 160 8.15 5.78 28.34
C THR A 160 8.27 4.42 27.68
N LEU A 161 7.63 4.21 26.54
CA LEU A 161 7.69 2.96 25.77
C LEU A 161 9.14 2.64 25.38
N LEU A 162 9.84 3.57 24.70
CA LEU A 162 11.22 3.38 24.26
C LEU A 162 12.14 3.10 25.45
N SER A 163 12.12 3.95 26.50
CA SER A 163 13.00 3.79 27.67
C SER A 163 12.78 2.48 28.43
N THR A 164 11.53 2.01 28.49
CA THR A 164 11.19 0.74 29.14
C THR A 164 11.76 -0.45 28.36
N ILE A 165 11.60 -0.44 27.03
CA ILE A 165 12.13 -1.48 26.16
C ILE A 165 13.66 -1.48 26.13
N GLU A 166 14.30 -0.32 26.05
CA GLU A 166 15.75 -0.19 26.10
C GLU A 166 16.35 -0.83 27.37
N LYS A 167 15.75 -0.56 28.54
CA LYS A 167 16.18 -1.15 29.81
C LYS A 167 15.99 -2.66 29.84
N THR A 168 14.81 -3.13 29.39
CA THR A 168 14.43 -4.53 29.50
C THR A 168 15.19 -5.42 28.53
N LEU A 169 15.37 -4.98 27.29
CA LEU A 169 16.09 -5.70 26.25
C LEU A 169 17.59 -5.38 26.21
N ARG A 170 18.07 -4.43 27.02
CA ARG A 170 19.47 -3.95 27.06
C ARG A 170 19.95 -3.51 25.68
N THR A 171 19.16 -2.71 25.01
CA THR A 171 19.43 -2.13 23.70
C THR A 171 19.29 -0.62 23.71
N LYS A 172 19.51 0.01 22.56
CA LYS A 172 19.25 1.42 22.32
C LYS A 172 18.54 1.58 21.00
N PHE A 173 17.55 2.50 20.97
CA PHE A 173 16.94 2.91 19.71
C PHE A 173 17.85 3.88 18.97
N ASP A 174 17.96 3.71 17.67
CA ASP A 174 18.55 4.69 16.77
C ASP A 174 17.66 5.95 16.72
N PRO A 175 18.21 7.12 16.30
CA PRO A 175 17.37 8.25 15.92
C PRO A 175 16.32 7.84 14.90
N PRO A 176 15.06 8.34 15.01
CA PRO A 176 14.01 7.95 14.10
C PRO A 176 14.31 8.33 12.65
N ASP A 177 14.03 7.42 11.74
CA ASP A 177 14.14 7.62 10.30
C ASP A 177 12.76 7.63 9.67
N SER A 178 12.47 8.64 8.83
CA SER A 178 11.19 8.78 8.14
C SER A 178 11.30 8.74 6.61
N TRP A 179 12.52 8.65 6.07
CA TRP A 179 12.78 8.80 4.63
C TRP A 179 12.00 7.80 3.76
N ALA A 180 11.92 6.54 4.20
CA ALA A 180 11.32 5.48 3.38
C ALA A 180 9.78 5.49 3.36
N HIS A 181 9.15 6.01 4.43
CA HIS A 181 7.72 5.80 4.66
C HIS A 181 6.95 7.08 5.02
N GLY A 182 7.65 8.21 5.21
CA GLY A 182 7.03 9.48 5.59
C GLY A 182 6.56 9.55 7.05
N TYR A 183 6.93 8.58 7.89
CA TYR A 183 6.64 8.60 9.33
C TYR A 183 7.84 8.08 10.14
N PRO A 184 8.01 8.55 11.40
CA PRO A 184 9.14 8.15 12.22
C PRO A 184 9.12 6.65 12.51
N THR A 185 10.23 5.99 12.18
CA THR A 185 10.50 4.58 12.48
C THR A 185 11.61 4.51 13.51
N TYR A 186 11.29 4.09 14.73
CA TYR A 186 12.24 3.87 15.81
C TYR A 186 12.75 2.44 15.71
N ARG A 187 14.05 2.28 15.47
CA ARG A 187 14.69 0.99 15.24
C ARG A 187 15.70 0.69 16.33
N ALA A 188 15.71 -0.54 16.83
CA ALA A 188 16.73 -1.04 17.75
C ALA A 188 17.31 -2.37 17.27
N ALA A 189 18.64 -2.49 17.33
CA ALA A 189 19.34 -3.75 17.05
C ALA A 189 19.30 -4.67 18.28
N LEU A 190 18.85 -5.90 18.07
CA LEU A 190 18.87 -7.02 19.01
C LEU A 190 19.75 -8.12 18.38
N GLY A 191 20.41 -8.93 19.19
CA GLY A 191 21.30 -9.96 18.63
C GLY A 191 22.76 -9.54 18.56
N THR A 192 23.53 -10.16 17.66
CA THR A 192 24.96 -9.90 17.52
C THR A 192 25.27 -8.91 16.40
N LYS A 193 26.47 -8.31 16.40
CA LYS A 193 26.92 -7.45 15.29
C LYS A 193 27.02 -8.18 13.94
N ARG A 194 27.20 -9.52 13.96
CA ARG A 194 27.30 -10.32 12.73
C ARG A 194 25.95 -10.72 12.18
N GLU A 195 24.96 -10.89 13.07
CA GLU A 195 23.59 -11.28 12.74
C GLU A 195 22.63 -10.37 13.51
N PRO A 196 22.45 -9.12 13.06
CA PRO A 196 21.56 -8.17 13.70
C PRO A 196 20.13 -8.62 13.52
N GLN A 197 19.42 -8.69 14.63
CA GLN A 197 17.97 -8.85 14.68
C GLN A 197 17.39 -7.49 14.99
N TRP A 198 16.18 -7.20 14.53
CA TRP A 198 15.65 -5.86 14.58
C TRP A 198 14.31 -5.80 15.29
N LEU A 199 14.11 -4.69 15.98
CA LEU A 199 12.85 -4.24 16.54
C LEU A 199 12.54 -2.87 15.93
N TRP A 200 11.31 -2.69 15.44
CA TRP A 200 10.79 -1.42 14.95
C TRP A 200 9.53 -1.02 15.72
N ILE A 201 9.43 0.26 16.05
CA ILE A 201 8.23 0.86 16.64
C ILE A 201 7.85 2.05 15.76
N THR A 202 6.60 2.10 15.33
CA THR A 202 6.07 3.11 14.43
C THR A 202 4.69 3.59 14.90
N PRO A 203 4.32 4.87 14.67
CA PRO A 203 3.00 5.37 15.05
C PRO A 203 1.91 4.89 14.11
N ASN A 204 0.68 4.79 14.62
CA ASN A 204 -0.51 4.62 13.77
C ASN A 204 -0.97 5.94 13.15
N GLN A 205 -0.93 7.05 13.90
CA GLN A 205 -1.24 8.37 13.37
C GLN A 205 -0.01 8.98 12.69
N VAL A 206 -0.13 9.30 11.40
CA VAL A 206 0.96 9.80 10.55
C VAL A 206 0.47 10.94 9.66
N MET A 207 1.36 11.65 8.98
CA MET A 207 0.98 12.59 7.93
C MET A 207 0.14 11.87 6.85
N ARG A 208 -0.83 12.56 6.25
CA ARG A 208 -1.69 11.96 5.22
C ARG A 208 -0.95 11.64 3.93
N GLY A 209 0.08 12.42 3.62
CA GLY A 209 0.91 12.21 2.44
C GLY A 209 2.38 12.46 2.74
N PHE A 210 3.25 11.89 1.92
CA PHE A 210 4.69 12.16 1.99
C PHE A 210 5.31 12.15 0.61
N VAL A 211 6.42 12.85 0.50
CA VAL A 211 7.33 12.84 -0.64
C VAL A 211 8.76 12.91 -0.09
N ARG A 212 9.69 12.24 -0.74
CA ARG A 212 11.10 12.26 -0.35
C ARG A 212 11.73 13.60 -0.74
N GLU A 213 12.69 14.08 0.06
CA GLU A 213 13.37 15.35 -0.21
C GLU A 213 14.20 15.34 -1.50
N ASP A 214 14.61 14.15 -1.99
CA ASP A 214 15.35 13.97 -3.23
C ASP A 214 14.44 13.83 -4.47
N ASP A 215 13.12 13.85 -4.31
CA ASP A 215 12.17 13.84 -5.41
C ASP A 215 12.20 15.17 -6.18
N SER A 216 12.22 15.10 -7.49
CA SER A 216 12.26 16.28 -8.37
C SER A 216 11.05 17.21 -8.19
N ARG A 217 9.92 16.67 -7.73
CA ARG A 217 8.66 17.38 -7.50
C ARG A 217 8.44 17.72 -6.02
N TYR A 218 9.46 17.57 -5.16
CA TYR A 218 9.33 17.78 -3.71
C TYR A 218 8.63 19.09 -3.35
N HIS A 219 9.07 20.22 -3.91
CA HIS A 219 8.51 21.54 -3.61
C HIS A 219 7.06 21.72 -4.05
N GLU A 220 6.64 21.02 -5.09
CA GLU A 220 5.25 20.99 -5.58
C GLU A 220 4.35 20.15 -4.67
N LEU A 221 4.86 19.00 -4.21
CA LEU A 221 4.06 17.95 -3.62
C LEU A 221 3.97 17.99 -2.09
N LYS A 222 4.99 18.48 -1.39
CA LYS A 222 5.12 18.36 0.07
C LYS A 222 3.92 18.83 0.89
N ASP A 223 3.13 19.75 0.35
CA ASP A 223 1.95 20.34 1.00
C ASP A 223 0.61 19.90 0.36
N LEU A 224 0.64 18.92 -0.57
CA LEU A 224 -0.54 18.51 -1.34
C LEU A 224 -1.64 17.88 -0.47
N LEU A 225 -1.28 17.07 0.52
CA LEU A 225 -2.21 16.42 1.46
C LEU A 225 -1.86 16.77 2.91
N PRO A 226 -2.23 17.97 3.39
CA PRO A 226 -1.93 18.39 4.75
C PRO A 226 -2.72 17.61 5.80
N GLY A 227 -2.21 17.60 7.03
CA GLY A 227 -2.86 16.99 8.19
C GLY A 227 -2.48 15.53 8.41
N PHE A 228 -3.19 14.89 9.35
CA PHE A 228 -2.89 13.54 9.79
C PHE A 228 -3.95 12.54 9.35
N GLY A 229 -3.56 11.27 9.22
CA GLY A 229 -4.41 10.13 8.97
C GLY A 229 -3.94 8.91 9.76
N LEU A 230 -4.68 7.82 9.66
CA LEU A 230 -4.36 6.56 10.34
C LEU A 230 -3.87 5.54 9.33
N ARG A 231 -2.75 4.85 9.65
CA ARG A 231 -2.25 3.73 8.84
C ARG A 231 -3.23 2.56 8.88
N TYR A 232 -3.77 2.30 10.05
CA TYR A 232 -4.83 1.33 10.32
C TYR A 232 -6.01 2.07 10.94
N PRO A 233 -7.07 2.36 10.16
CA PRO A 233 -8.27 3.04 10.66
C PRO A 233 -9.00 2.27 11.75
N GLU A 234 -8.74 0.97 11.86
CA GLU A 234 -9.30 0.05 12.86
C GLU A 234 -8.68 0.26 14.25
N LEU A 235 -7.56 0.99 14.35
CA LEU A 235 -6.82 1.21 15.58
C LEU A 235 -6.94 2.66 16.06
N SER A 236 -6.66 2.87 17.35
CA SER A 236 -6.56 4.22 17.93
C SER A 236 -5.45 5.06 17.27
N ALA A 237 -5.64 6.37 17.22
CA ALA A 237 -4.59 7.31 16.81
C ALA A 237 -3.34 7.25 17.71
N SER A 238 -3.50 6.88 18.98
CA SER A 238 -2.40 6.74 19.95
C SER A 238 -1.71 5.38 19.93
N SER A 239 -2.12 4.46 19.05
CA SER A 239 -1.51 3.14 18.94
C SER A 239 -0.11 3.19 18.35
N TRP A 240 0.78 2.37 18.92
CA TRP A 240 2.10 2.08 18.40
C TRP A 240 2.12 0.69 17.77
N ILE A 241 2.67 0.60 16.57
CA ILE A 241 2.83 -0.64 15.82
C ILE A 241 4.25 -1.14 16.05
N VAL A 242 4.36 -2.37 16.52
CA VAL A 242 5.62 -3.03 16.88
C VAL A 242 5.87 -4.18 15.93
N GLN A 243 7.01 -4.17 15.28
CA GLN A 243 7.50 -5.25 14.41
C GLN A 243 8.83 -5.75 14.93
N ALA A 244 9.09 -7.04 14.80
CA ALA A 244 10.37 -7.63 15.13
C ALA A 244 10.70 -8.77 14.16
N THR A 245 12.00 -8.99 13.92
CA THR A 245 12.46 -10.19 13.19
C THR A 245 12.05 -11.44 13.96
N ASP A 246 11.82 -12.54 13.25
CA ASP A 246 11.24 -13.78 13.78
C ASP A 246 12.00 -14.30 15.00
N GLU A 247 13.33 -14.28 14.94
CA GLU A 247 14.23 -14.82 15.96
C GLU A 247 14.14 -14.10 17.30
N VAL A 248 13.68 -12.82 17.32
CA VAL A 248 13.58 -12.03 18.55
C VAL A 248 12.15 -11.66 18.90
N ARG A 249 11.16 -12.00 18.08
CA ARG A 249 9.75 -11.65 18.26
C ARG A 249 9.23 -12.08 19.64
N GLN A 250 9.39 -13.34 19.98
CA GLN A 250 8.96 -13.86 21.26
C GLN A 250 9.59 -13.12 22.44
N LYS A 251 10.90 -12.84 22.37
CA LYS A 251 11.62 -12.09 23.40
C LYS A 251 11.08 -10.65 23.54
N VAL A 252 10.68 -10.03 22.44
CA VAL A 252 10.09 -8.68 22.45
C VAL A 252 8.73 -8.71 23.14
N VAL A 253 7.86 -9.66 22.81
CA VAL A 253 6.54 -9.83 23.46
C VAL A 253 6.69 -10.09 24.97
N GLU A 254 7.60 -10.98 25.37
CA GLU A 254 7.88 -11.26 26.79
C GLU A 254 8.38 -10.01 27.52
N ALA A 255 9.15 -9.14 26.86
CA ALA A 255 9.59 -7.88 27.45
C ALA A 255 8.42 -6.94 27.73
N PHE A 256 7.44 -6.83 26.84
CA PHE A 256 6.22 -6.05 27.06
C PHE A 256 5.41 -6.60 28.23
N VAL A 257 5.17 -7.91 28.25
CA VAL A 257 4.44 -8.59 29.34
C VAL A 257 5.14 -8.37 30.69
N LYS A 258 6.45 -8.53 30.75
CA LYS A 258 7.26 -8.29 31.97
C LYS A 258 7.14 -6.87 32.49
N CYS A 259 7.00 -5.91 31.58
CA CYS A 259 6.85 -4.49 31.90
C CYS A 259 5.39 -4.09 32.15
N GLN A 260 4.46 -5.02 32.13
CA GLN A 260 3.01 -4.78 32.26
C GLN A 260 2.46 -3.80 31.19
N ILE A 261 3.08 -3.79 30.01
CA ILE A 261 2.61 -3.04 28.85
C ILE A 261 1.67 -3.95 28.07
N PRO A 262 0.37 -3.59 27.92
CA PRO A 262 -0.56 -4.37 27.11
C PRO A 262 -0.09 -4.46 25.67
N VAL A 263 0.02 -5.66 25.15
CA VAL A 263 0.41 -5.93 23.77
C VAL A 263 -0.55 -6.93 23.16
N GLN A 264 -1.02 -6.65 21.95
CA GLN A 264 -1.98 -7.49 21.22
C GLN A 264 -1.47 -7.72 19.80
N ALA A 265 -1.69 -8.90 19.25
CA ALA A 265 -1.37 -9.14 17.85
C ALA A 265 -2.33 -8.33 16.96
N LEU A 266 -1.79 -7.64 15.95
CA LEU A 266 -2.58 -6.84 15.02
C LEU A 266 -3.61 -7.71 14.29
N ARG A 267 -3.23 -8.94 13.93
CA ARG A 267 -4.11 -9.91 13.28
C ARG A 267 -5.39 -10.17 14.10
N ASP A 268 -5.26 -10.35 15.41
CA ASP A 268 -6.40 -10.66 16.28
C ASP A 268 -7.38 -9.48 16.39
N LEU A 269 -6.87 -8.25 16.31
CA LEU A 269 -7.70 -7.04 16.34
C LEU A 269 -8.47 -6.80 15.03
N ILE A 270 -7.87 -7.13 13.90
CA ILE A 270 -8.46 -6.86 12.57
C ILE A 270 -9.34 -8.02 12.12
N GLN A 271 -8.93 -9.28 12.33
CA GLN A 271 -9.65 -10.48 11.89
C GLN A 271 -10.64 -11.01 12.94
N GLY A 272 -10.47 -10.68 14.21
CA GLY A 272 -11.38 -11.06 15.31
C GLY A 272 -12.63 -10.19 15.41
N SER A 273 -12.84 -9.27 14.50
CA SER A 273 -14.02 -8.38 14.40
C SER A 273 -15.08 -8.89 13.41
N GLU A 274 -14.96 -10.16 12.95
CA GLU A 274 -15.95 -10.83 12.10
C GLU A 274 -17.02 -11.54 12.91
#